data_86511fd61a0d870bc6ae5a158cb75a08
#
_entry.id   86511fd61a0d870bc6ae5a158cb75a08
#
_cell.length_a   1.000
_cell.length_b   1.000
_cell.length_c   1.000
_cell.angle_alpha   90.00
_cell.angle_beta   90.00
_cell.angle_gamma   90.00
#
_symmetry.space_group_name_H-M   'P 1'
#
loop_
_entity.id
_entity.type
_entity.pdbx_description
1 polymer ?
#
loop_
_entity_poly.entity_id
_entity_poly.type
_entity_poly.pdbx_seq_one_letter_code
_entity_poly.pdbx_strand_id
1 'polypeptide(L)'
;MKKIIYILMGVAMAMTSCSDIDESERLLNVDKPGTENPDDDGQVVTRKILIEDFTGQKCVNCPKAADIIEQIQNDYGADNVIAVGIHSGALGFHGTAKLVGLATDTGDEYYQHWGIKFQPAGLVNRVGGILNHEQWMKAVHDAAGQKASLSIEIGNNYNDADRTVTINVRTKGVSGNTEGKLQVWAIEDNIVAMQKMPDGSTNKEYVHKHVFRTSVNDAWGDNFSIAKGEEKTATYTLKLDGKWVAENVSIVAFVYNGDGVQQVEKKSIK
;
A
#
# COMPACT_ATOMS: atom_id res chain seq x y z
N MET A 1 -5.72 -78.35 -44.99
CA MET A 1 -6.76 -77.50 -44.42
C MET A 1 -6.23 -77.04 -43.06
N LYS A 2 -5.62 -75.85 -43.00
CA LYS A 2 -4.99 -75.31 -41.80
C LYS A 2 -5.93 -74.33 -41.10
N LYS A 3 -6.33 -74.61 -39.86
CA LYS A 3 -7.11 -73.68 -39.02
C LYS A 3 -6.16 -72.71 -38.34
N ILE A 4 -6.40 -71.43 -38.59
CA ILE A 4 -5.66 -70.30 -37.91
C ILE A 4 -6.56 -69.87 -36.74
N ILE A 5 -6.01 -69.96 -35.55
CA ILE A 5 -6.58 -69.47 -34.31
C ILE A 5 -6.09 -68.04 -34.09
N TYR A 6 -7.00 -67.04 -34.05
CA TYR A 6 -6.70 -65.66 -33.65
C TYR A 6 -6.84 -65.54 -32.15
N ILE A 7 -5.76 -65.19 -31.50
CA ILE A 7 -5.74 -64.78 -30.07
C ILE A 7 -5.99 -63.27 -30.05
N LEU A 8 -7.15 -62.88 -29.52
CA LEU A 8 -7.45 -61.48 -29.20
C LEU A 8 -6.71 -61.12 -27.88
N MET A 9 -5.74 -60.24 -27.98
CA MET A 9 -5.07 -59.65 -26.85
C MET A 9 -5.81 -58.34 -26.48
N GLY A 10 -6.61 -58.38 -25.42
CA GLY A 10 -7.29 -57.19 -24.88
C GLY A 10 -6.31 -56.27 -24.18
N VAL A 11 -6.14 -55.07 -24.71
CA VAL A 11 -5.43 -54.00 -24.03
C VAL A 11 -6.41 -53.28 -23.11
N ALA A 12 -6.24 -53.46 -21.79
CA ALA A 12 -6.92 -52.66 -20.78
C ALA A 12 -6.26 -51.28 -20.71
N MET A 13 -6.92 -50.25 -21.24
CA MET A 13 -6.57 -48.85 -20.97
C MET A 13 -6.99 -48.51 -19.54
N ALA A 14 -6.01 -48.36 -18.65
CA ALA A 14 -6.21 -47.71 -17.36
C ALA A 14 -6.41 -46.20 -17.60
N MET A 15 -7.65 -45.74 -17.43
CA MET A 15 -7.95 -44.31 -17.32
C MET A 15 -7.40 -43.82 -15.99
N THR A 16 -6.28 -43.10 -15.99
CA THR A 16 -5.85 -42.33 -14.83
C THR A 16 -6.77 -41.15 -14.71
N SER A 17 -7.64 -41.17 -13.71
CA SER A 17 -8.43 -40.04 -13.24
C SER A 17 -7.48 -38.91 -12.82
N CYS A 18 -7.58 -37.77 -13.47
CA CYS A 18 -7.07 -36.53 -12.91
C CYS A 18 -7.87 -36.27 -11.63
N SER A 19 -7.20 -36.38 -10.49
CA SER A 19 -7.77 -35.90 -9.24
C SER A 19 -7.85 -34.38 -9.30
N ASP A 20 -9.05 -33.84 -9.15
CA ASP A 20 -9.27 -32.42 -8.91
C ASP A 20 -8.47 -32.02 -7.68
N ILE A 21 -7.56 -31.07 -7.85
CA ILE A 21 -6.86 -30.43 -6.72
C ILE A 21 -7.88 -29.53 -6.05
N ASP A 22 -8.17 -29.79 -4.78
CA ASP A 22 -9.07 -29.01 -3.95
C ASP A 22 -8.68 -27.52 -4.00
N GLU A 23 -9.67 -26.64 -4.16
CA GLU A 23 -9.46 -25.19 -4.24
C GLU A 23 -8.73 -24.62 -3.01
N SER A 24 -8.79 -25.32 -1.88
CA SER A 24 -8.06 -24.99 -0.65
C SER A 24 -6.53 -25.21 -0.75
N GLU A 25 -6.06 -26.02 -1.71
CA GLU A 25 -4.62 -26.26 -1.94
C GLU A 25 -4.01 -25.32 -2.99
N ARG A 26 -4.83 -24.52 -3.68
CA ARG A 26 -4.36 -23.50 -4.64
C ARG A 26 -3.80 -22.25 -4.02
N LEU A 27 -4.07 -22.02 -2.76
CA LEU A 27 -3.57 -20.87 -2.01
C LEU A 27 -2.47 -21.34 -1.05
N LEU A 28 -1.23 -21.12 -1.49
CA LEU A 28 -0.04 -21.07 -0.66
C LEU A 28 0.38 -22.42 -0.01
N ASN A 29 1.29 -23.12 -0.65
CA ASN A 29 2.29 -23.88 0.09
C ASN A 29 3.11 -22.87 0.92
N VAL A 30 2.58 -22.49 2.08
CA VAL A 30 3.38 -21.95 3.15
C VAL A 30 4.10 -23.13 3.78
N ASP A 31 5.41 -23.08 3.72
CA ASP A 31 6.35 -24.10 4.19
C ASP A 31 5.93 -24.69 5.54
N LYS A 32 6.03 -26.02 5.64
CA LYS A 32 6.00 -26.73 6.93
C LYS A 32 7.09 -26.17 7.83
N PRO A 33 6.84 -25.98 9.14
CA PRO A 33 7.81 -25.44 10.06
C PRO A 33 9.05 -26.35 10.12
N GLY A 34 10.17 -25.83 9.63
CA GLY A 34 11.48 -26.42 9.95
C GLY A 34 11.86 -25.99 11.37
N THR A 35 12.30 -26.94 12.15
CA THR A 35 12.96 -26.89 13.48
C THR A 35 13.03 -25.51 14.13
N GLU A 36 12.13 -25.30 15.10
CA GLU A 36 12.04 -24.13 15.96
C GLU A 36 13.36 -23.92 16.71
N ASN A 37 13.92 -22.72 16.54
CA ASN A 37 14.95 -22.22 17.42
C ASN A 37 14.25 -21.72 18.69
N PRO A 38 14.59 -22.17 19.92
CA PRO A 38 13.86 -21.86 21.16
C PRO A 38 13.77 -20.36 21.50
N ASP A 39 14.52 -19.51 20.81
CA ASP A 39 14.57 -18.06 21.00
C ASP A 39 13.75 -17.28 19.94
N ASP A 40 13.08 -17.96 19.02
CA ASP A 40 12.19 -17.32 18.03
C ASP A 40 10.75 -17.49 18.53
N ASP A 41 10.10 -16.40 18.94
CA ASP A 41 8.70 -16.38 19.35
C ASP A 41 7.73 -16.68 18.19
N GLY A 42 8.26 -17.12 17.05
CA GLY A 42 7.52 -17.67 15.92
C GLY A 42 6.63 -16.64 15.18
N GLN A 43 6.68 -15.38 15.54
CA GLN A 43 5.83 -14.37 14.94
C GLN A 43 6.37 -13.94 13.56
N VAL A 44 5.89 -14.59 12.50
CA VAL A 44 6.14 -14.16 11.13
C VAL A 44 5.15 -13.05 10.78
N VAL A 45 5.66 -11.85 10.52
CA VAL A 45 4.86 -10.71 10.04
C VAL A 45 5.14 -10.51 8.56
N THR A 46 4.10 -10.56 7.74
CA THR A 46 4.21 -10.22 6.32
C THR A 46 4.35 -8.70 6.15
N ARG A 47 5.29 -8.29 5.30
CA ARG A 47 5.48 -6.89 4.96
C ARG A 47 4.35 -6.43 4.06
N LYS A 48 3.60 -5.42 4.49
CA LYS A 48 2.64 -4.71 3.66
C LYS A 48 3.37 -3.80 2.67
N ILE A 49 2.69 -3.41 1.62
CA ILE A 49 3.26 -2.67 0.50
C ILE A 49 2.70 -1.26 0.48
N LEU A 50 3.58 -0.26 0.39
CA LEU A 50 3.22 1.13 0.17
C LEU A 50 3.37 1.50 -1.31
N ILE A 51 2.33 2.08 -1.89
CA ILE A 51 2.38 2.76 -3.19
C ILE A 51 2.25 4.26 -2.94
N GLU A 52 3.25 5.04 -3.34
CA GLU A 52 3.20 6.49 -3.37
C GLU A 52 2.94 6.92 -4.82
N ASP A 53 1.71 7.35 -5.13
CA ASP A 53 1.29 7.81 -6.46
C ASP A 53 1.42 9.33 -6.58
N PHE A 54 2.43 9.81 -7.29
CA PHE A 54 2.54 11.23 -7.66
C PHE A 54 1.57 11.55 -8.79
N THR A 55 0.48 12.17 -8.42
CA THR A 55 -0.71 12.39 -9.24
C THR A 55 -1.09 13.88 -9.31
N GLY A 56 -2.15 14.23 -10.04
CA GLY A 56 -2.63 15.61 -10.12
C GLY A 56 -3.97 15.76 -10.79
N GLN A 57 -4.78 16.71 -10.32
CA GLN A 57 -6.11 17.01 -10.84
C GLN A 57 -6.11 17.47 -12.31
N LYS A 58 -4.97 18.00 -12.80
CA LYS A 58 -4.76 18.42 -14.20
C LYS A 58 -4.15 17.33 -15.07
N CYS A 59 -3.84 16.18 -14.53
CA CYS A 59 -3.21 15.06 -15.21
C CYS A 59 -4.27 14.20 -15.91
N VAL A 60 -4.26 14.17 -17.24
CA VAL A 60 -5.25 13.43 -18.04
C VAL A 60 -5.10 11.90 -17.93
N ASN A 61 -3.92 11.39 -17.63
CA ASN A 61 -3.66 9.96 -17.50
C ASN A 61 -3.72 9.44 -16.07
N CYS A 62 -3.78 10.32 -15.06
CA CYS A 62 -3.81 9.90 -13.66
C CYS A 62 -5.05 9.07 -13.27
N PRO A 63 -6.23 9.23 -13.87
CA PRO A 63 -7.34 8.30 -13.64
C PRO A 63 -7.01 6.84 -13.97
N LYS A 64 -6.19 6.57 -15.01
CA LYS A 64 -5.75 5.21 -15.34
C LYS A 64 -4.85 4.60 -14.26
N ALA A 65 -4.04 5.42 -13.60
CA ALA A 65 -3.22 4.97 -12.47
C ALA A 65 -4.09 4.61 -11.26
N ALA A 66 -5.14 5.39 -11.00
CA ALA A 66 -6.13 5.08 -9.97
C ALA A 66 -6.84 3.73 -10.23
N ASP A 67 -7.21 3.44 -11.50
CA ASP A 67 -7.80 2.15 -11.88
C ASP A 67 -6.83 0.99 -11.63
N ILE A 68 -5.53 1.17 -11.92
CA ILE A 68 -4.48 0.16 -11.64
C ILE A 68 -4.31 -0.06 -10.14
N ILE A 69 -4.31 0.99 -9.32
CA ILE A 69 -4.26 0.86 -7.85
C ILE A 69 -5.47 0.08 -7.35
N GLU A 70 -6.67 0.37 -7.84
CA GLU A 70 -7.88 -0.34 -7.48
C GLU A 70 -7.79 -1.83 -7.85
N GLN A 71 -7.28 -2.16 -9.05
CA GLN A 71 -7.02 -3.53 -9.46
C GLN A 71 -6.01 -4.23 -8.54
N ILE A 72 -4.88 -3.58 -8.24
CA ILE A 72 -3.87 -4.12 -7.31
C ILE A 72 -4.48 -4.41 -5.94
N GLN A 73 -5.29 -3.49 -5.41
CA GLN A 73 -5.94 -3.68 -4.11
C GLN A 73 -7.02 -4.77 -4.12
N ASN A 74 -7.68 -5.00 -5.26
CA ASN A 74 -8.59 -6.13 -5.43
C ASN A 74 -7.85 -7.47 -5.46
N ASP A 75 -6.67 -7.51 -6.10
CA ASP A 75 -5.89 -8.75 -6.27
C ASP A 75 -5.11 -9.14 -4.98
N TYR A 76 -4.57 -8.15 -4.25
CA TYR A 76 -3.69 -8.35 -3.09
C TYR A 76 -4.32 -8.00 -1.74
N GLY A 77 -5.47 -7.35 -1.74
CA GLY A 77 -6.15 -6.82 -0.55
C GLY A 77 -5.72 -5.39 -0.20
N ALA A 78 -6.70 -4.50 0.05
CA ALA A 78 -6.46 -3.10 0.40
C ALA A 78 -5.79 -2.93 1.78
N ASP A 79 -5.81 -3.95 2.63
CA ASP A 79 -5.09 -3.98 3.91
C ASP A 79 -3.62 -4.40 3.74
N ASN A 80 -3.27 -5.05 2.62
CA ASN A 80 -1.91 -5.48 2.30
C ASN A 80 -1.17 -4.51 1.39
N VAL A 81 -1.92 -3.78 0.53
CA VAL A 81 -1.36 -2.75 -0.37
C VAL A 81 -2.00 -1.41 -0.06
N ILE A 82 -1.24 -0.56 0.59
CA ILE A 82 -1.67 0.77 1.02
C ILE A 82 -1.21 1.78 -0.03
N ALA A 83 -2.16 2.48 -0.64
CA ALA A 83 -1.89 3.53 -1.61
C ALA A 83 -2.02 4.91 -0.98
N VAL A 84 -1.19 5.85 -1.43
CA VAL A 84 -1.24 7.27 -1.08
C VAL A 84 -1.07 8.09 -2.34
N GLY A 85 -2.13 8.82 -2.73
CA GLY A 85 -2.15 9.73 -3.87
C GLY A 85 -1.62 11.10 -3.50
N ILE A 86 -0.41 11.43 -3.92
CA ILE A 86 0.28 12.68 -3.63
C ILE A 86 0.04 13.65 -4.79
N HIS A 87 -1.01 14.45 -4.69
CA HIS A 87 -1.30 15.51 -5.65
C HIS A 87 -0.23 16.59 -5.57
N SER A 88 0.54 16.80 -6.65
CA SER A 88 1.75 17.64 -6.58
C SER A 88 2.24 18.09 -7.95
N GLY A 89 3.22 18.98 -7.95
CA GLY A 89 3.92 19.45 -9.15
C GLY A 89 3.02 20.24 -10.11
N ALA A 90 3.46 20.35 -11.36
CA ALA A 90 2.79 21.20 -12.38
C ALA A 90 1.36 20.76 -12.70
N LEU A 91 1.04 19.47 -12.54
CA LEU A 91 -0.30 18.91 -12.77
C LEU A 91 -1.12 18.82 -11.48
N GLY A 92 -0.53 19.12 -10.32
CA GLY A 92 -1.24 19.38 -9.08
C GLY A 92 -2.10 20.63 -9.14
N PHE A 93 -2.97 20.80 -8.15
CA PHE A 93 -3.81 21.98 -8.02
C PHE A 93 -4.06 22.30 -6.54
N HIS A 94 -3.58 23.47 -6.08
CA HIS A 94 -3.74 23.93 -4.70
C HIS A 94 -5.12 24.49 -4.39
N GLY A 95 -5.99 24.59 -5.40
CA GLY A 95 -7.34 25.11 -5.24
C GLY A 95 -7.45 26.62 -5.42
N THR A 96 -8.68 27.09 -5.30
CA THR A 96 -9.05 28.50 -5.28
C THR A 96 -10.19 28.69 -4.28
N ALA A 97 -10.66 29.91 -4.12
CA ALA A 97 -11.86 30.18 -3.30
C ALA A 97 -13.12 29.41 -3.77
N LYS A 98 -13.15 28.96 -5.03
CA LYS A 98 -14.31 28.30 -5.66
C LYS A 98 -14.10 26.82 -5.99
N LEU A 99 -12.86 26.33 -6.02
CA LEU A 99 -12.50 24.99 -6.47
C LEU A 99 -11.62 24.31 -5.44
N VAL A 100 -11.97 23.07 -5.10
CA VAL A 100 -11.18 22.22 -4.19
C VAL A 100 -9.88 21.83 -4.88
N GLY A 101 -8.76 22.15 -4.22
CA GLY A 101 -7.42 21.68 -4.58
C GLY A 101 -6.96 20.55 -3.65
N LEU A 102 -6.22 19.63 -4.21
CA LEU A 102 -5.71 18.46 -3.49
C LEU A 102 -4.19 18.48 -3.34
N ALA A 103 -3.48 19.37 -4.05
CA ALA A 103 -2.05 19.55 -3.89
C ALA A 103 -1.73 20.21 -2.53
N THR A 104 -0.61 19.82 -1.95
CA THR A 104 -0.10 20.36 -0.70
C THR A 104 1.36 20.76 -0.86
N ASP A 105 1.84 21.71 -0.05
CA ASP A 105 3.25 22.13 -0.08
C ASP A 105 4.20 20.97 0.23
N THR A 106 3.84 20.12 1.20
CA THR A 106 4.60 18.90 1.52
C THR A 106 4.59 17.91 0.35
N GLY A 107 3.47 17.77 -0.35
CA GLY A 107 3.39 16.94 -1.56
C GLY A 107 4.30 17.45 -2.68
N ASP A 108 4.41 18.77 -2.83
CA ASP A 108 5.33 19.39 -3.79
C ASP A 108 6.80 19.23 -3.37
N GLU A 109 7.09 19.26 -2.08
CA GLU A 109 8.41 18.94 -1.55
C GLU A 109 8.82 17.48 -1.88
N TYR A 110 7.91 16.52 -1.67
CA TYR A 110 8.13 15.12 -2.05
C TYR A 110 8.35 14.97 -3.56
N TYR A 111 7.52 15.64 -4.37
CA TYR A 111 7.65 15.65 -5.84
C TYR A 111 9.04 16.11 -6.29
N GLN A 112 9.55 17.19 -5.68
CA GLN A 112 10.87 17.75 -5.98
C GLN A 112 11.99 16.81 -5.52
N HIS A 113 11.91 16.30 -4.28
CA HIS A 113 12.91 15.42 -3.69
C HIS A 113 13.10 14.14 -4.53
N TRP A 114 12.01 13.50 -4.95
CA TRP A 114 12.08 12.32 -5.79
C TRP A 114 12.38 12.63 -7.26
N GLY A 115 12.49 13.88 -7.62
CA GLY A 115 12.84 14.32 -8.98
C GLY A 115 11.83 13.87 -10.02
N ILE A 116 10.54 13.87 -9.70
CA ILE A 116 9.46 13.43 -10.59
C ILE A 116 9.48 14.25 -11.88
N LYS A 117 9.49 13.58 -13.04
CA LYS A 117 9.56 14.21 -14.35
C LYS A 117 8.27 14.08 -15.17
N PHE A 118 7.39 13.18 -14.78
CA PHE A 118 6.11 12.89 -15.44
C PHE A 118 5.09 12.43 -14.41
N GLN A 119 3.81 12.50 -14.76
CA GLN A 119 2.70 12.00 -13.95
C GLN A 119 1.72 11.26 -14.89
N PRO A 120 1.12 10.13 -14.44
CA PRO A 120 1.31 9.50 -13.14
C PRO A 120 2.66 8.79 -13.03
N ALA A 121 3.31 8.92 -11.88
CA ALA A 121 4.56 8.24 -11.54
C ALA A 121 4.52 7.87 -10.06
N GLY A 122 5.28 6.87 -9.63
CA GLY A 122 5.21 6.49 -8.22
C GLY A 122 6.36 5.63 -7.74
N LEU A 123 6.28 5.31 -6.47
CA LEU A 123 7.20 4.43 -5.76
C LEU A 123 6.43 3.25 -5.20
N VAL A 124 7.01 2.06 -5.28
CA VAL A 124 6.52 0.88 -4.58
C VAL A 124 7.56 0.53 -3.51
N ASN A 125 7.16 0.63 -2.24
CA ASN A 125 8.05 0.46 -1.09
C ASN A 125 9.35 1.28 -1.14
N ARG A 126 9.42 2.34 -1.95
CA ARG A 126 10.63 3.16 -2.18
C ARG A 126 11.83 2.36 -2.70
N VAL A 127 11.58 1.22 -3.35
CA VAL A 127 12.61 0.34 -3.93
C VAL A 127 12.65 0.51 -5.44
N GLY A 128 13.87 0.56 -6.03
CA GLY A 128 14.06 0.63 -7.48
C GLY A 128 13.80 2.01 -8.10
N GLY A 129 13.46 3.03 -7.31
CA GLY A 129 13.23 4.40 -7.78
C GLY A 129 11.85 4.62 -8.38
N ILE A 130 11.74 5.69 -9.18
CA ILE A 130 10.46 6.12 -9.77
C ILE A 130 10.03 5.18 -10.89
N LEU A 131 8.79 4.72 -10.80
CA LEU A 131 8.15 3.81 -11.75
C LEU A 131 7.01 4.52 -12.49
N ASN A 132 6.78 4.14 -13.74
CA ASN A 132 5.54 4.40 -14.44
C ASN A 132 4.43 3.52 -13.86
N HIS A 133 3.18 4.01 -13.85
CA HIS A 133 2.02 3.30 -13.32
C HIS A 133 1.82 1.89 -13.93
N GLU A 134 2.19 1.66 -15.17
CA GLU A 134 2.13 0.33 -15.83
C GLU A 134 3.07 -0.71 -15.18
N GLN A 135 4.09 -0.26 -14.44
CA GLN A 135 5.07 -1.11 -13.76
C GLN A 135 4.67 -1.47 -12.32
N TRP A 136 3.65 -0.81 -11.74
CA TRP A 136 3.30 -0.98 -10.33
C TRP A 136 2.80 -2.40 -10.00
N MET A 137 1.96 -2.98 -10.87
CA MET A 137 1.48 -4.36 -10.68
C MET A 137 2.64 -5.34 -10.53
N LYS A 138 3.64 -5.23 -11.43
CA LYS A 138 4.84 -6.08 -11.34
C LYS A 138 5.64 -5.81 -10.07
N ALA A 139 5.86 -4.56 -9.71
CA ALA A 139 6.62 -4.20 -8.51
C ALA A 139 5.92 -4.69 -7.23
N VAL A 140 4.59 -4.61 -7.16
CA VAL A 140 3.79 -5.18 -6.06
C VAL A 140 3.90 -6.69 -6.03
N HIS A 141 3.80 -7.36 -7.18
CA HIS A 141 3.98 -8.81 -7.27
C HIS A 141 5.34 -9.25 -6.74
N ASP A 142 6.42 -8.56 -7.12
CA ASP A 142 7.79 -8.87 -6.70
C ASP A 142 8.02 -8.60 -5.19
N ALA A 143 7.23 -7.69 -4.59
CA ALA A 143 7.30 -7.34 -3.16
C ALA A 143 6.36 -8.17 -2.28
N ALA A 144 5.36 -8.83 -2.86
CA ALA A 144 4.35 -9.57 -2.11
C ALA A 144 4.94 -10.77 -1.35
N GLY A 145 4.43 -11.04 -0.16
CA GLY A 145 4.83 -12.18 0.66
C GLY A 145 6.18 -12.03 1.37
N GLN A 146 6.89 -10.92 1.19
CA GLN A 146 8.15 -10.68 1.91
C GLN A 146 7.89 -10.50 3.42
N LYS A 147 8.84 -10.96 4.24
CA LYS A 147 8.76 -10.83 5.70
C LYS A 147 9.16 -9.42 6.13
N ALA A 148 8.46 -8.90 7.14
CA ALA A 148 8.80 -7.63 7.78
C ALA A 148 9.79 -7.84 8.93
N SER A 149 10.64 -6.86 9.17
CA SER A 149 11.55 -6.84 10.33
C SER A 149 10.85 -6.35 11.61
N LEU A 150 9.70 -5.68 11.47
CA LEU A 150 8.90 -5.16 12.57
C LEU A 150 7.42 -5.23 12.23
N SER A 151 6.56 -5.18 13.25
CA SER A 151 5.13 -4.91 13.11
C SER A 151 4.82 -3.46 13.49
N ILE A 152 3.76 -2.92 12.90
CA ILE A 152 3.18 -1.61 13.25
C ILE A 152 1.71 -1.81 13.60
N GLU A 153 1.26 -1.20 14.69
CA GLU A 153 -0.14 -1.10 15.07
C GLU A 153 -0.48 0.37 15.31
N ILE A 154 -1.60 0.83 14.75
CA ILE A 154 -2.08 2.20 14.93
C ILE A 154 -3.32 2.19 15.81
N GLY A 155 -3.28 2.94 16.93
CA GLY A 155 -4.44 3.22 17.77
C GLY A 155 -4.83 4.69 17.63
N ASN A 156 -6.02 4.96 17.09
CA ASN A 156 -6.56 6.29 16.93
C ASN A 156 -7.64 6.57 17.97
N ASN A 157 -7.63 7.77 18.54
CA ASN A 157 -8.70 8.29 19.39
C ASN A 157 -9.09 9.69 18.88
N TYR A 158 -10.21 9.74 18.17
CA TYR A 158 -10.73 10.98 17.61
C TYR A 158 -11.75 11.64 18.54
N ASN A 159 -11.56 12.95 18.78
CA ASN A 159 -12.49 13.78 19.53
C ASN A 159 -13.29 14.66 18.57
N ASP A 160 -14.58 14.39 18.45
CA ASP A 160 -15.48 15.17 17.56
C ASP A 160 -15.63 16.62 17.99
N ALA A 161 -15.52 16.95 19.28
CA ALA A 161 -15.79 18.28 19.80
C ALA A 161 -14.77 19.32 19.32
N ASP A 162 -13.50 18.92 19.23
CA ASP A 162 -12.41 19.80 18.77
C ASP A 162 -11.74 19.34 17.48
N ARG A 163 -12.23 18.22 16.88
CA ARG A 163 -11.73 17.60 15.65
C ARG A 163 -10.25 17.21 15.75
N THR A 164 -9.84 16.72 16.91
CA THR A 164 -8.47 16.30 17.18
C THR A 164 -8.39 14.79 17.24
N VAL A 165 -7.40 14.18 16.59
CA VAL A 165 -7.08 12.77 16.74
C VAL A 165 -5.76 12.61 17.50
N THR A 166 -5.76 11.79 18.55
CA THR A 166 -4.55 11.28 19.19
C THR A 166 -4.20 9.95 18.54
N ILE A 167 -2.99 9.84 18.03
CA ILE A 167 -2.47 8.74 17.22
C ILE A 167 -1.37 8.05 18.02
N ASN A 168 -1.54 6.78 18.36
CA ASN A 168 -0.53 5.96 19.00
C ASN A 168 -0.01 4.95 17.98
N VAL A 169 1.24 5.08 17.58
CA VAL A 169 1.92 4.12 16.70
C VAL A 169 2.76 3.20 17.56
N ARG A 170 2.30 1.97 17.74
CA ARG A 170 3.06 0.90 18.40
C ARG A 170 3.85 0.12 17.38
N THR A 171 5.11 -0.13 17.68
CA THR A 171 6.01 -0.93 16.85
C THR A 171 6.64 -2.03 17.71
N LYS A 172 6.81 -3.22 17.12
CA LYS A 172 7.51 -4.35 17.75
C LYS A 172 8.54 -4.90 16.76
N GLY A 173 9.78 -5.01 17.20
CA GLY A 173 10.85 -5.65 16.42
C GLY A 173 10.61 -7.17 16.35
N VAL A 174 10.56 -7.71 15.11
CA VAL A 174 10.26 -9.12 14.85
C VAL A 174 11.53 -9.88 14.50
N SER A 175 12.36 -9.33 13.60
CA SER A 175 13.60 -9.99 13.17
C SER A 175 14.73 -8.99 13.02
N GLY A 176 15.83 -9.22 13.77
CA GLY A 176 17.00 -8.33 13.73
C GLY A 176 16.72 -6.92 14.27
N ASN A 177 17.69 -6.02 14.04
CA ASN A 177 17.55 -4.60 14.38
C ASN A 177 17.13 -3.83 13.13
N THR A 178 16.20 -2.88 13.29
CA THR A 178 15.76 -1.98 12.22
C THR A 178 16.07 -0.55 12.61
N GLU A 179 16.81 0.15 11.75
CA GLU A 179 17.09 1.59 11.87
C GLU A 179 16.50 2.30 10.64
N GLY A 180 16.10 3.55 10.81
CA GLY A 180 15.54 4.35 9.73
C GLY A 180 14.73 5.55 10.21
N LYS A 181 13.60 5.77 9.58
CA LYS A 181 12.63 6.82 9.89
C LYS A 181 11.25 6.25 10.09
N LEU A 182 10.54 6.72 11.10
CA LEU A 182 9.10 6.52 11.26
C LEU A 182 8.37 7.71 10.67
N GLN A 183 7.58 7.47 9.62
CA GLN A 183 6.74 8.47 8.96
C GLN A 183 5.27 8.23 9.32
N VAL A 184 4.54 9.30 9.58
CA VAL A 184 3.10 9.26 9.87
C VAL A 184 2.39 10.28 9.00
N TRP A 185 1.47 9.80 8.16
CA TRP A 185 0.68 10.61 7.23
C TRP A 185 -0.81 10.54 7.55
N ALA A 186 -1.54 11.62 7.27
CA ALA A 186 -2.99 11.62 7.16
C ALA A 186 -3.38 11.60 5.68
N ILE A 187 -4.30 10.70 5.33
CA ILE A 187 -4.91 10.60 4.02
C ILE A 187 -6.42 10.72 4.13
N GLU A 188 -7.08 11.10 3.05
CA GLU A 188 -8.53 11.21 3.00
C GLU A 188 -9.08 10.56 1.73
N ASP A 189 -10.09 9.74 1.89
CA ASP A 189 -10.83 9.09 0.80
C ASP A 189 -12.09 9.89 0.43
N ASN A 190 -12.69 9.55 -0.71
CA ASN A 190 -13.99 10.05 -1.15
C ASN A 190 -14.09 11.58 -1.31
N ILE A 191 -12.99 12.24 -1.70
CA ILE A 191 -13.01 13.67 -1.95
C ILE A 191 -13.57 13.94 -3.35
N VAL A 192 -14.71 14.62 -3.41
CA VAL A 192 -15.30 15.05 -4.69
C VAL A 192 -14.63 16.34 -5.15
N ALA A 193 -13.91 16.27 -6.26
CA ALA A 193 -13.22 17.42 -6.85
C ALA A 193 -13.04 17.23 -8.37
N MET A 194 -12.68 18.31 -9.08
CA MET A 194 -12.44 18.23 -10.52
C MET A 194 -11.23 17.35 -10.85
N GLN A 195 -11.32 16.62 -11.98
CA GLN A 195 -10.23 15.83 -12.56
C GLN A 195 -10.27 15.97 -14.10
N LYS A 196 -9.11 16.17 -14.70
CA LYS A 196 -8.94 16.04 -16.16
C LYS A 196 -8.96 14.57 -16.55
N MET A 197 -9.77 14.22 -17.56
CA MET A 197 -9.99 12.85 -18.00
C MET A 197 -9.17 12.50 -19.24
N PRO A 198 -8.93 11.19 -19.53
CA PRO A 198 -8.14 10.74 -20.69
C PRO A 198 -8.68 11.21 -22.05
N ASP A 199 -9.97 11.46 -22.18
CA ASP A 199 -10.62 12.02 -23.36
C ASP A 199 -10.46 13.54 -23.52
N GLY A 200 -9.73 14.19 -22.59
CA GLY A 200 -9.51 15.63 -22.54
C GLY A 200 -10.63 16.40 -21.83
N SER A 201 -11.73 15.76 -21.46
CA SER A 201 -12.82 16.39 -20.71
C SER A 201 -12.40 16.72 -19.27
N THR A 202 -13.30 17.39 -18.55
CA THR A 202 -13.14 17.64 -17.11
C THR A 202 -14.34 17.06 -16.39
N ASN A 203 -14.10 16.00 -15.60
CA ASN A 203 -15.08 15.52 -14.64
C ASN A 203 -15.03 16.42 -13.40
N LYS A 204 -16.12 17.13 -13.09
CA LYS A 204 -16.20 18.04 -11.94
C LYS A 204 -16.57 17.33 -10.64
N GLU A 205 -17.05 16.11 -10.74
CA GLU A 205 -17.54 15.27 -9.63
C GLU A 205 -16.73 13.97 -9.52
N TYR A 206 -15.43 14.02 -9.87
CA TYR A 206 -14.55 12.89 -9.74
C TYR A 206 -14.30 12.60 -8.26
N VAL A 207 -14.40 11.32 -7.87
CA VAL A 207 -14.16 10.88 -6.48
C VAL A 207 -12.72 10.45 -6.35
N HIS A 208 -11.93 11.25 -5.65
CA HIS A 208 -10.54 10.96 -5.36
C HIS A 208 -10.43 10.07 -4.13
N LYS A 209 -9.55 9.06 -4.19
CA LYS A 209 -9.26 8.12 -3.11
C LYS A 209 -7.81 8.29 -2.63
N HIS A 210 -7.54 7.91 -1.38
CA HIS A 210 -6.19 7.83 -0.79
C HIS A 210 -5.39 9.14 -0.84
N VAL A 211 -6.06 10.28 -0.84
CA VAL A 211 -5.42 11.59 -1.05
C VAL A 211 -4.56 11.95 0.15
N PHE A 212 -3.26 12.16 -0.08
CA PHE A 212 -2.34 12.70 0.93
C PHE A 212 -2.81 14.08 1.37
N ARG A 213 -2.97 14.27 2.68
CA ARG A 213 -3.41 15.54 3.26
C ARG A 213 -2.30 16.27 3.99
N THR A 214 -1.53 15.56 4.79
CA THR A 214 -0.40 16.14 5.53
C THR A 214 0.52 15.06 6.09
N SER A 215 1.75 15.42 6.38
CA SER A 215 2.59 14.70 7.34
C SER A 215 2.18 15.10 8.75
N VAL A 216 2.00 14.13 9.64
CA VAL A 216 1.61 14.35 11.05
C VAL A 216 2.83 14.69 11.90
N ASN A 217 3.96 14.07 11.58
CA ASN A 217 5.27 14.35 12.16
C ASN A 217 6.14 15.17 11.18
N ASP A 218 7.45 15.13 11.29
CA ASP A 218 8.35 15.79 10.33
C ASP A 218 8.08 15.31 8.88
N ALA A 219 8.27 16.18 7.88
CA ALA A 219 8.03 15.85 6.48
C ALA A 219 8.76 14.57 6.03
N TRP A 220 9.91 14.27 6.62
CA TRP A 220 10.72 13.08 6.34
C TRP A 220 10.74 12.07 7.50
N GLY A 221 9.83 12.21 8.45
CA GLY A 221 9.69 11.30 9.60
C GLY A 221 10.76 11.50 10.68
N ASP A 222 10.47 10.93 11.84
CA ASP A 222 11.35 10.96 13.00
C ASP A 222 12.41 9.85 12.91
N ASN A 223 13.58 10.08 13.54
CA ASN A 223 14.58 9.02 13.67
C ASN A 223 13.99 7.83 14.41
N PHE A 224 14.21 6.65 13.87
CA PHE A 224 13.64 5.42 14.40
C PHE A 224 14.69 4.31 14.49
N SER A 225 14.64 3.56 15.57
CA SER A 225 15.40 2.31 15.73
C SER A 225 14.60 1.35 16.60
N ILE A 226 14.68 0.07 16.33
CA ILE A 226 14.07 -0.98 17.16
C ILE A 226 14.90 -2.26 17.08
N ALA A 227 15.15 -2.88 18.23
CA ALA A 227 15.80 -4.19 18.32
C ALA A 227 14.76 -5.33 18.23
N LYS A 228 15.20 -6.55 17.89
CA LYS A 228 14.33 -7.74 17.95
C LYS A 228 13.75 -7.88 19.37
N GLY A 229 12.43 -8.09 19.45
CA GLY A 229 11.68 -8.25 20.71
C GLY A 229 11.39 -6.93 21.44
N GLU A 230 11.99 -5.81 21.02
CA GLU A 230 11.71 -4.50 21.61
C GLU A 230 10.35 -3.97 21.15
N GLU A 231 9.63 -3.28 22.05
CA GLU A 231 8.38 -2.58 21.73
C GLU A 231 8.57 -1.07 22.00
N LYS A 232 8.07 -0.26 21.07
CA LYS A 232 8.08 1.21 21.18
C LYS A 232 6.72 1.77 20.84
N THR A 233 6.35 2.88 21.48
CA THR A 233 5.14 3.64 21.15
C THR A 233 5.53 5.10 20.92
N ALA A 234 5.14 5.63 19.76
CA ALA A 234 5.19 7.06 19.47
C ALA A 234 3.76 7.60 19.47
N THR A 235 3.56 8.75 20.11
CA THR A 235 2.24 9.40 20.21
C THR A 235 2.28 10.74 19.49
N TYR A 236 1.30 10.96 18.62
CA TYR A 236 1.12 12.19 17.85
C TYR A 236 -0.28 12.75 18.05
N THR A 237 -0.45 14.03 17.74
CA THR A 237 -1.74 14.70 17.75
C THR A 237 -1.92 15.45 16.44
N LEU A 238 -3.08 15.24 15.79
CA LEU A 238 -3.45 15.95 14.58
C LEU A 238 -4.81 16.61 14.78
N LYS A 239 -4.87 17.92 14.57
CA LYS A 239 -6.12 18.64 14.44
C LYS A 239 -6.54 18.63 12.98
N LEU A 240 -7.73 18.06 12.68
CA LEU A 240 -8.23 18.00 11.32
C LEU A 240 -8.65 19.38 10.83
N ASP A 241 -8.28 19.70 9.58
CA ASP A 241 -8.83 20.86 8.88
C ASP A 241 -10.37 20.78 8.82
N GLY A 242 -11.03 21.91 8.94
CA GLY A 242 -12.49 21.99 8.96
C GLY A 242 -13.18 21.46 7.69
N LYS A 243 -12.44 21.36 6.57
CA LYS A 243 -12.94 20.85 5.29
C LYS A 243 -12.82 19.34 5.13
N TRP A 244 -12.05 18.65 6.00
CA TRP A 244 -11.90 17.21 5.91
C TRP A 244 -13.09 16.48 6.52
N VAL A 245 -13.48 15.37 5.93
CA VAL A 245 -14.55 14.50 6.43
C VAL A 245 -13.91 13.43 7.30
N ALA A 246 -14.09 13.52 8.62
CA ALA A 246 -13.39 12.65 9.59
C ALA A 246 -13.62 11.15 9.33
N GLU A 247 -14.81 10.77 8.87
CA GLU A 247 -15.16 9.39 8.49
C GLU A 247 -14.34 8.85 7.32
N ASN A 248 -13.77 9.74 6.50
CA ASN A 248 -12.95 9.39 5.34
C ASN A 248 -11.45 9.52 5.62
N VAL A 249 -11.05 9.97 6.82
CA VAL A 249 -9.64 10.15 7.15
C VAL A 249 -9.05 8.87 7.73
N SER A 250 -7.86 8.51 7.23
CA SER A 250 -7.05 7.43 7.76
C SER A 250 -5.63 7.93 8.07
N ILE A 251 -5.00 7.29 9.04
CA ILE A 251 -3.57 7.45 9.34
C ILE A 251 -2.81 6.32 8.65
N VAL A 252 -1.72 6.68 7.99
CA VAL A 252 -0.73 5.75 7.41
C VAL A 252 0.57 5.95 8.16
N ALA A 253 1.07 4.91 8.83
CA ALA A 253 2.36 4.92 9.50
C ALA A 253 3.28 3.90 8.85
N PHE A 254 4.52 4.28 8.57
CA PHE A 254 5.50 3.38 7.98
C PHE A 254 6.92 3.67 8.44
N VAL A 255 7.72 2.60 8.52
CA VAL A 255 9.16 2.69 8.78
C VAL A 255 9.90 2.44 7.48
N TYR A 256 10.87 3.32 7.18
CA TYR A 256 11.68 3.19 5.97
C TYR A 256 13.15 3.56 6.24
N ASN A 257 14.04 3.05 5.38
CA ASN A 257 15.47 3.33 5.38
C ASN A 257 16.04 3.28 3.95
N GLY A 258 17.35 3.12 3.81
CA GLY A 258 18.03 3.02 2.50
C GLY A 258 17.59 1.81 1.66
N ASP A 259 17.05 0.76 2.28
CA ASP A 259 16.53 -0.44 1.62
C ASP A 259 15.04 -0.34 1.28
N GLY A 260 14.42 0.81 1.54
CA GLY A 260 13.01 1.08 1.28
C GLY A 260 12.12 0.94 2.52
N VAL A 261 10.81 0.78 2.29
CA VAL A 261 9.81 0.64 3.35
C VAL A 261 9.93 -0.74 3.99
N GLN A 262 10.16 -0.77 5.31
CA GLN A 262 10.34 -1.98 6.11
C GLN A 262 9.00 -2.55 6.59
N GLN A 263 8.03 -1.69 6.88
CA GLN A 263 6.64 -2.03 7.17
C GLN A 263 5.78 -0.78 7.03
N VAL A 264 4.52 -0.98 6.70
CA VAL A 264 3.49 0.06 6.62
C VAL A 264 2.18 -0.43 7.22
N GLU A 265 1.42 0.47 7.84
CA GLU A 265 0.08 0.20 8.37
C GLU A 265 -0.85 1.38 8.07
N LYS A 266 -2.14 1.07 7.88
CA LYS A 266 -3.20 2.08 7.71
C LYS A 266 -4.36 1.81 8.68
N LYS A 267 -4.88 2.86 9.30
CA LYS A 267 -6.04 2.77 10.20
C LYS A 267 -6.92 4.01 10.06
N SER A 268 -8.23 3.81 9.89
CA SER A 268 -9.20 4.90 9.97
C SER A 268 -9.17 5.57 11.34
N ILE A 269 -9.53 6.86 11.40
CA ILE A 269 -9.59 7.59 12.68
C ILE A 269 -10.93 7.41 13.40
N LYS A 270 -11.96 6.96 12.67
CA LYS A 270 -13.31 6.60 13.16
C LYS A 270 -13.68 5.18 12.77
#